data_bb4aeaad37e224e5dbd71e56bf9e42e2
#
_entry.id   bb4aeaad37e224e5dbd71e56bf9e42e2
#
_cell.length_a   1.000
_cell.length_b   1.000
_cell.length_c   1.000
_cell.angle_alpha   90.00
_cell.angle_beta   90.00
_cell.angle_gamma   90.00
#
_symmetry.space_group_name_H-M   'P 1'
#
loop_
_entity.id
_entity.type
_entity.pdbx_description
1 polymer ?
#
loop_
_entity_poly.entity_id
_entity_poly.type
_entity_poly.pdbx_seq_one_letter_code
_entity_poly.pdbx_strand_id
1 'polypeptide(L)'
;MVDLLSRNLYSGPRVYIRELLQNGLDAIEARSALDPDCPRRVTITIEGRTLKCRDSGIGLTEEEAAGLLSTIGASSKRDELGMARSDFLGQFGIGMLSCFMISDSITVYSRSAKSANSPTVIWQGKTEGTYTTQPLGPGDPHNLGEPGTEVVLEAHPGEPWIDPDTVRALVDEFASL
;
A
#
# COMPACT_ATOMS: atom_id res chain seq x y z
N MET A 1 -15.04 13.86 -6.60
CA MET A 1 -13.94 14.84 -6.45
C MET A 1 -12.56 14.19 -6.33
N VAL A 2 -12.42 13.05 -5.65
CA VAL A 2 -11.21 12.18 -5.70
C VAL A 2 -10.89 11.77 -7.14
N ASP A 3 -11.90 11.58 -7.98
CA ASP A 3 -11.79 11.17 -9.38
C ASP A 3 -11.10 12.22 -10.29
N LEU A 4 -11.18 13.49 -9.97
CA LEU A 4 -10.55 14.58 -10.75
C LEU A 4 -9.08 14.81 -10.36
N LEU A 5 -8.74 14.62 -9.08
CA LEU A 5 -7.36 14.75 -8.61
C LEU A 5 -6.52 13.55 -9.02
N SER A 6 -7.08 12.33 -8.96
CA SER A 6 -6.38 11.13 -9.42
C SER A 6 -6.12 11.15 -10.93
N ARG A 7 -7.03 11.69 -11.73
CA ARG A 7 -6.88 11.76 -13.19
C ARG A 7 -5.87 12.81 -13.66
N ASN A 8 -5.67 13.87 -12.91
CA ASN A 8 -4.78 14.97 -13.30
C ASN A 8 -3.36 14.88 -12.70
N LEU A 9 -3.19 14.17 -11.58
CA LEU A 9 -1.88 14.01 -10.91
C LEU A 9 -1.11 12.79 -11.39
N TYR A 10 -1.78 11.81 -11.99
CA TYR A 10 -1.17 10.56 -12.42
C TYR A 10 -1.53 10.25 -13.87
N SER A 11 -0.57 9.72 -14.63
CA SER A 11 -0.71 9.35 -16.03
C SER A 11 -1.58 8.09 -16.28
N GLY A 12 -2.69 7.94 -15.54
CA GLY A 12 -3.67 6.86 -15.71
C GLY A 12 -3.54 5.72 -14.69
N PRO A 13 -4.38 4.66 -14.81
CA PRO A 13 -4.45 3.54 -13.85
C PRO A 13 -3.15 2.75 -13.68
N ARG A 14 -2.28 2.73 -14.70
CA ARG A 14 -0.99 2.03 -14.68
C ARG A 14 -0.08 2.45 -13.51
N VAL A 15 -0.27 3.64 -12.97
CA VAL A 15 0.56 4.21 -11.91
C VAL A 15 0.45 3.44 -10.60
N TYR A 16 -0.64 2.70 -10.35
CA TYR A 16 -0.80 1.94 -9.11
C TYR A 16 0.33 0.91 -8.90
N ILE A 17 0.81 0.25 -9.95
CA ILE A 17 1.93 -0.70 -9.86
C ILE A 17 3.22 0.03 -9.48
N ARG A 18 3.50 1.18 -10.09
CA ARG A 18 4.67 1.97 -9.73
C ARG A 18 4.65 2.36 -8.25
N GLU A 19 3.52 2.82 -7.75
CA GLU A 19 3.37 3.23 -6.36
C GLU A 19 3.51 2.06 -5.38
N LEU A 20 2.94 0.90 -5.70
CA LEU A 20 3.11 -0.31 -4.88
C LEU A 20 4.59 -0.75 -4.83
N LEU A 21 5.28 -0.75 -5.96
CA LEU A 21 6.71 -1.09 -6.02
C LEU A 21 7.56 -0.09 -5.27
N GLN A 22 7.33 1.22 -5.46
CA GLN A 22 8.09 2.27 -4.80
C GLN A 22 7.91 2.21 -3.28
N ASN A 23 6.67 2.05 -2.81
CA ASN A 23 6.38 1.90 -1.38
C ASN A 23 7.09 0.68 -0.79
N GLY A 24 7.11 -0.44 -1.51
CA GLY A 24 7.82 -1.65 -1.09
C GLY A 24 9.33 -1.43 -1.00
N LEU A 25 9.93 -0.78 -1.99
CA LEU A 25 11.37 -0.48 -2.01
C LEU A 25 11.76 0.48 -0.89
N ASP A 26 10.98 1.54 -0.67
CA ASP A 26 11.22 2.51 0.40
C ASP A 26 11.11 1.85 1.79
N ALA A 27 10.14 0.96 1.96
CA ALA A 27 9.97 0.21 3.20
C ALA A 27 11.13 -0.77 3.45
N ILE A 28 11.67 -1.40 2.41
CA ILE A 28 12.86 -2.28 2.49
C ILE A 28 14.10 -1.45 2.84
N GLU A 29 14.27 -0.31 2.23
CA GLU A 29 15.38 0.59 2.55
C GLU A 29 15.33 1.04 4.01
N ALA A 30 14.15 1.44 4.49
CA ALA A 30 13.95 1.80 5.90
C ALA A 30 14.28 0.64 6.85
N ARG A 31 13.88 -0.60 6.50
CA ARG A 31 14.23 -1.78 7.30
C ARG A 31 15.73 -2.07 7.27
N SER A 32 16.39 -1.91 6.13
CA SER A 32 17.81 -2.19 5.98
C SER A 32 18.69 -1.25 6.83
N ALA A 33 18.18 -0.09 7.21
CA ALA A 33 18.84 0.80 8.16
C ALA A 33 18.85 0.24 9.60
N LEU A 34 17.86 -0.61 9.95
CA LEU A 34 17.79 -1.30 11.24
C LEU A 34 18.48 -2.67 11.19
N ASP A 35 18.36 -3.37 10.09
CA ASP A 35 18.88 -4.72 9.84
C ASP A 35 19.42 -4.81 8.42
N PRO A 36 20.74 -4.61 8.23
CA PRO A 36 21.38 -4.64 6.92
C PRO A 36 21.23 -5.98 6.18
N ASP A 37 21.00 -7.07 6.91
CA ASP A 37 20.85 -8.42 6.37
C ASP A 37 19.38 -8.81 6.13
N CYS A 38 18.46 -7.85 6.26
CA CYS A 38 17.03 -8.11 6.03
C CYS A 38 16.76 -8.58 4.60
N PRO A 39 15.72 -9.43 4.41
CA PRO A 39 15.29 -9.79 3.07
C PRO A 39 14.90 -8.56 2.23
N ARG A 40 15.25 -8.58 0.95
CA ARG A 40 14.93 -7.48 0.00
C ARG A 40 14.08 -8.04 -1.12
N ARG A 41 12.76 -8.12 -0.89
CA ARG A 41 11.85 -8.74 -1.83
C ARG A 41 10.51 -8.01 -1.87
N VAL A 42 10.04 -7.77 -3.09
CA VAL A 42 8.66 -7.37 -3.38
C VAL A 42 8.07 -8.45 -4.30
N THR A 43 6.94 -8.99 -3.92
CA THR A 43 6.25 -10.05 -4.68
C THR A 43 4.84 -9.60 -5.03
N ILE A 44 4.48 -9.70 -6.30
CA ILE A 44 3.12 -9.45 -6.77
C ILE A 44 2.51 -10.79 -7.18
N THR A 45 1.33 -11.09 -6.66
CA THR A 45 0.56 -12.29 -6.97
C THR A 45 -0.82 -11.89 -7.46
N ILE A 46 -1.31 -12.54 -8.51
CA ILE A 46 -2.64 -12.30 -9.07
C ILE A 46 -3.41 -13.62 -9.07
N GLU A 47 -4.57 -13.62 -8.44
CA GLU A 47 -5.50 -14.74 -8.39
C GLU A 47 -6.90 -14.23 -8.76
N GLY A 48 -7.35 -14.55 -9.98
CA GLY A 48 -8.61 -14.01 -10.48
C GLY A 48 -8.58 -12.48 -10.55
N ARG A 49 -9.43 -11.81 -9.78
CA ARG A 49 -9.50 -10.34 -9.67
C ARG A 49 -8.73 -9.79 -8.48
N THR A 50 -8.04 -10.63 -7.75
CA THR A 50 -7.30 -10.21 -6.55
C THR A 50 -5.82 -10.07 -6.86
N LEU A 51 -5.27 -8.89 -6.64
CA LEU A 51 -3.84 -8.64 -6.67
C LEU A 51 -3.34 -8.47 -5.24
N LYS A 52 -2.24 -9.14 -4.93
CA LYS A 52 -1.50 -8.99 -3.66
C LYS A 52 -0.10 -8.50 -3.96
N CYS A 53 0.32 -7.45 -3.29
CA CYS A 53 1.69 -6.94 -3.32
C CYS A 53 2.29 -7.05 -1.93
N ARG A 54 3.26 -7.93 -1.76
CA ARG A 54 3.93 -8.23 -0.49
C ARG A 54 5.36 -7.73 -0.54
N ASP A 55 5.74 -6.87 0.38
CA ASP A 55 7.13 -6.47 0.60
C ASP A 55 7.70 -7.06 1.89
N SER A 56 9.02 -7.11 1.97
CA SER A 56 9.78 -7.52 3.15
C SER A 56 10.34 -6.30 3.91
N GLY A 57 9.66 -5.17 3.84
CA GLY A 57 10.08 -3.91 4.42
C GLY A 57 9.89 -3.79 5.93
N ILE A 58 10.01 -2.57 6.41
CA ILE A 58 9.93 -2.24 7.84
C ILE A 58 8.53 -2.48 8.44
N GLY A 59 7.48 -2.47 7.61
CA GLY A 59 6.10 -2.58 8.07
C GLY A 59 5.65 -1.38 8.89
N LEU A 60 4.42 -1.47 9.40
CA LEU A 60 3.77 -0.44 10.20
C LEU A 60 3.45 -0.98 11.60
N THR A 61 3.62 -0.12 12.60
CA THR A 61 3.04 -0.34 13.93
C THR A 61 1.54 0.00 13.89
N GLU A 62 0.80 -0.39 14.92
CA GLU A 62 -0.62 -0.03 15.07
C GLU A 62 -0.81 1.50 15.07
N GLU A 63 0.06 2.23 15.77
CA GLU A 63 0.03 3.68 15.82
C GLU A 63 0.31 4.32 14.45
N GLU A 64 1.28 3.81 13.70
CA GLU A 64 1.60 4.27 12.36
C GLU A 64 0.47 3.99 11.38
N ALA A 65 -0.17 2.82 11.47
CA ALA A 65 -1.34 2.48 10.67
C ALA A 65 -2.52 3.42 10.97
N ALA A 66 -2.78 3.73 12.22
CA ALA A 66 -3.79 4.70 12.62
C ALA A 66 -3.47 6.12 12.12
N GLY A 67 -2.20 6.51 12.15
CA GLY A 67 -1.72 7.78 11.59
C GLY A 67 -1.93 7.88 10.08
N LEU A 68 -1.71 6.80 9.34
CA LEU A 68 -1.98 6.70 7.91
C LEU A 68 -3.44 6.98 7.58
N LEU A 69 -4.36 6.48 8.41
CA LEU A 69 -5.79 6.74 8.30
C LEU A 69 -6.15 8.21 8.34
N SER A 70 -5.59 8.91 9.33
CA SER A 70 -5.87 10.34 9.52
C SER A 70 -5.36 11.17 8.34
N THR A 71 -4.32 10.72 7.66
CA THR A 71 -3.75 11.38 6.49
C THR A 71 -4.60 11.16 5.24
N ILE A 72 -5.03 9.93 4.98
CA ILE A 72 -5.88 9.59 3.84
C ILE A 72 -7.28 10.19 4.00
N GLY A 73 -7.87 10.09 5.21
CA GLY A 73 -9.16 10.71 5.51
C GLY A 73 -9.13 12.24 5.47
N ALA A 74 -8.00 12.85 5.75
CA ALA A 74 -7.81 14.29 5.68
C ALA A 74 -7.59 14.79 4.23
N SER A 75 -6.95 14.01 3.36
CA SER A 75 -6.78 14.38 1.95
C SER A 75 -8.09 14.29 1.17
N SER A 76 -9.05 13.46 1.59
CA SER A 76 -10.40 13.48 1.03
C SER A 76 -11.24 14.70 1.43
N LYS A 77 -10.82 15.45 2.47
CA LYS A 77 -11.51 16.64 2.98
C LYS A 77 -10.74 17.96 2.81
N ARG A 78 -9.51 17.94 2.29
CA ARG A 78 -8.63 19.11 2.25
C ARG A 78 -8.04 19.38 0.89
N ASP A 79 -8.86 19.92 0.00
CA ASP A 79 -8.34 20.74 -1.09
C ASP A 79 -7.97 22.17 -0.63
N GLU A 80 -8.14 22.51 0.64
CA GLU A 80 -7.99 23.88 1.14
C GLU A 80 -6.75 24.17 2.01
N LEU A 81 -5.97 23.17 2.40
CA LEU A 81 -4.76 23.38 3.22
C LEU A 81 -3.59 22.56 2.69
N GLY A 82 -3.18 22.86 1.46
CA GLY A 82 -1.94 22.39 0.87
C GLY A 82 -0.73 22.90 1.62
N MET A 83 -0.41 22.34 2.76
CA MET A 83 0.91 22.51 3.39
C MET A 83 1.15 21.52 4.52
N ALA A 84 2.33 20.95 4.49
CA ALA A 84 3.06 20.38 5.61
C ALA A 84 2.53 19.05 6.18
N ARG A 85 3.00 17.99 5.60
CA ARG A 85 3.43 16.76 6.28
C ARG A 85 4.21 15.90 5.28
N SER A 86 5.28 16.48 4.74
CA SER A 86 6.12 15.87 3.70
C SER A 86 6.88 14.61 4.17
N ASP A 87 7.10 14.43 5.45
CA ASP A 87 7.96 13.38 5.97
C ASP A 87 7.23 12.05 6.23
N PHE A 88 5.92 12.09 6.47
CA PHE A 88 5.08 10.90 6.64
C PHE A 88 4.39 10.46 5.34
N LEU A 89 4.24 11.37 4.38
CA LEU A 89 3.63 11.14 3.08
C LEU A 89 4.51 10.32 2.13
N GLY A 90 5.79 10.14 2.45
CA GLY A 90 6.75 9.44 1.60
C GLY A 90 6.65 7.92 1.63
N GLN A 91 6.14 7.30 2.69
CA GLN A 91 6.10 5.84 2.80
C GLN A 91 4.78 5.20 2.34
N PHE A 92 3.64 5.89 2.46
CA PHE A 92 2.32 5.43 2.03
C PHE A 92 1.45 6.60 1.58
N GLY A 93 2.05 7.57 0.92
CA GLY A 93 1.41 8.82 0.59
C GLY A 93 0.24 8.72 -0.40
N ILE A 94 -0.06 9.84 -0.98
CA ILE A 94 -1.09 10.07 -2.01
C ILE A 94 -1.04 9.01 -3.13
N GLY A 95 0.12 8.39 -3.38
CA GLY A 95 0.32 7.34 -4.37
C GLY A 95 -0.56 6.11 -4.18
N MET A 96 -0.81 5.68 -2.93
CA MET A 96 -1.73 4.57 -2.63
C MET A 96 -3.16 4.83 -3.11
N LEU A 97 -3.57 6.09 -3.23
CA LEU A 97 -4.88 6.46 -3.76
C LEU A 97 -5.06 6.04 -5.22
N SER A 98 -3.97 5.86 -5.96
CA SER A 98 -4.01 5.33 -7.32
C SER A 98 -4.62 3.92 -7.41
N CYS A 99 -4.53 3.14 -6.33
CA CYS A 99 -5.15 1.82 -6.23
C CYS A 99 -6.68 1.87 -6.33
N PHE A 100 -7.30 2.98 -5.91
CA PHE A 100 -8.74 3.18 -6.06
C PHE A 100 -9.19 3.37 -7.52
N MET A 101 -8.28 3.54 -8.45
CA MET A 101 -8.60 3.57 -9.88
C MET A 101 -8.99 2.18 -10.41
N ILE A 102 -8.55 1.11 -9.75
CA ILE A 102 -8.80 -0.27 -10.16
C ILE A 102 -9.64 -1.07 -9.15
N SER A 103 -9.78 -0.58 -7.93
CA SER A 103 -10.46 -1.27 -6.83
C SER A 103 -11.27 -0.29 -5.99
N ASP A 104 -12.43 -0.72 -5.48
CA ASP A 104 -13.25 0.09 -4.57
C ASP A 104 -12.76 0.04 -3.12
N SER A 105 -11.85 -0.88 -2.82
CA SER A 105 -11.28 -1.04 -1.49
C SER A 105 -9.80 -1.40 -1.55
N ILE A 106 -9.07 -0.95 -0.54
CA ILE A 106 -7.67 -1.30 -0.30
C ILE A 106 -7.60 -1.98 1.05
N THR A 107 -7.03 -3.17 1.11
CA THR A 107 -6.73 -3.86 2.37
C THR A 107 -5.22 -3.95 2.53
N VAL A 108 -4.72 -3.55 3.68
CA VAL A 108 -3.29 -3.59 4.02
C VAL A 108 -3.11 -4.41 5.27
N TYR A 109 -2.29 -5.45 5.21
CA TYR A 109 -1.76 -6.19 6.35
C TYR A 109 -0.33 -5.75 6.56
N SER A 110 0.03 -5.37 7.78
CA SER A 110 1.39 -4.91 8.04
C SER A 110 1.88 -5.38 9.40
N ARG A 111 3.14 -5.80 9.46
CA ARG A 111 3.83 -6.16 10.69
C ARG A 111 5.13 -5.40 10.78
N SER A 112 5.30 -4.65 11.86
CA SER A 112 6.50 -3.83 12.06
C SER A 112 7.72 -4.69 12.38
N ALA A 113 8.86 -4.31 11.80
CA ALA A 113 10.17 -4.86 12.14
C ALA A 113 10.80 -4.20 13.38
N LYS A 114 10.20 -3.15 13.91
CA LYS A 114 10.73 -2.39 15.06
C LYS A 114 10.69 -3.16 16.38
N SER A 115 9.85 -4.20 16.46
CA SER A 115 9.77 -5.08 17.62
C SER A 115 9.48 -6.51 17.19
N ALA A 116 10.15 -7.48 17.79
CA ALA A 116 9.93 -8.91 17.54
C ALA A 116 8.50 -9.36 17.87
N ASN A 117 7.84 -8.67 18.82
CA ASN A 117 6.48 -8.97 19.27
C ASN A 117 5.41 -8.09 18.61
N SER A 118 5.75 -7.36 17.57
CA SER A 118 4.77 -6.55 16.84
C SER A 118 3.62 -7.41 16.30
N PRO A 119 2.36 -7.07 16.58
CA PRO A 119 1.23 -7.75 15.98
C PRO A 119 1.15 -7.37 14.48
N THR A 120 0.51 -8.22 13.69
CA THR A 120 0.04 -7.80 12.39
C THR A 120 -1.17 -6.89 12.58
N VAL A 121 -1.17 -5.76 11.90
CA VAL A 121 -2.31 -4.84 11.86
C VAL A 121 -2.98 -4.94 10.50
N ILE A 122 -4.31 -4.88 10.48
CA ILE A 122 -5.09 -4.72 9.27
C ILE A 122 -5.58 -3.28 9.17
N TRP A 123 -5.42 -2.71 7.99
CA TRP A 123 -5.98 -1.44 7.60
C TRP A 123 -6.86 -1.65 6.37
N GLN A 124 -8.05 -1.08 6.37
CA GLN A 124 -8.97 -1.14 5.23
C GLN A 124 -9.52 0.24 4.93
N GLY A 125 -9.45 0.63 3.67
CA GLY A 125 -10.02 1.87 3.17
C GLY A 125 -10.92 1.62 1.97
N LYS A 126 -11.97 2.43 1.83
CA LYS A 126 -12.91 2.39 0.72
C LYS A 126 -12.99 3.74 0.01
N THR A 127 -13.35 3.71 -1.26
CA THR A 127 -13.51 4.91 -2.11
C THR A 127 -14.49 5.94 -1.54
N GLU A 128 -15.48 5.50 -0.77
CA GLU A 128 -16.46 6.36 -0.09
C GLU A 128 -15.88 7.15 1.10
N GLY A 129 -14.59 6.91 1.45
CA GLY A 129 -13.89 7.59 2.53
C GLY A 129 -14.04 6.94 3.91
N THR A 130 -14.60 5.73 3.97
CA THR A 130 -14.60 4.93 5.21
C THR A 130 -13.32 4.13 5.33
N TYR A 131 -12.82 4.00 6.55
CA TYR A 131 -11.61 3.23 6.84
C TYR A 131 -11.62 2.68 8.27
N THR A 132 -10.94 1.57 8.45
CA THR A 132 -10.78 0.90 9.75
C THR A 132 -9.36 0.43 9.92
N THR A 133 -8.90 0.34 11.16
CA THR A 133 -7.64 -0.30 11.53
C THR A 133 -7.78 -1.03 12.86
N GLN A 134 -7.14 -2.19 12.97
CA GLN A 134 -7.09 -2.96 14.22
C GLN A 134 -5.93 -3.96 14.17
N PRO A 135 -5.39 -4.37 15.31
CA PRO A 135 -4.49 -5.51 15.37
C PRO A 135 -5.26 -6.81 15.10
N LEU A 136 -4.60 -7.76 14.44
CA LEU A 136 -5.14 -9.11 14.25
C LEU A 136 -4.91 -9.96 15.51
N GLY A 137 -5.87 -10.82 15.80
CA GLY A 137 -5.72 -11.82 16.85
C GLY A 137 -4.66 -12.89 16.52
N PRO A 138 -4.11 -13.58 17.53
CA PRO A 138 -2.99 -14.53 17.33
C PRO A 138 -3.31 -15.70 16.41
N GLY A 139 -4.57 -16.06 16.24
CA GLY A 139 -5.03 -17.15 15.38
C GLY A 139 -5.52 -16.72 14.00
N ASP A 140 -5.43 -15.44 13.66
CA ASP A 140 -5.91 -14.95 12.37
C ASP A 140 -5.04 -15.50 11.22
N PRO A 141 -5.65 -16.06 10.16
CA PRO A 141 -4.92 -16.62 9.03
C PRO A 141 -4.13 -15.59 8.22
N HIS A 142 -4.45 -14.31 8.36
CA HIS A 142 -3.74 -13.21 7.70
C HIS A 142 -2.55 -12.67 8.49
N ASN A 143 -2.25 -13.26 9.65
CA ASN A 143 -1.05 -12.89 10.39
C ASN A 143 0.20 -13.10 9.53
N LEU A 144 0.99 -12.03 9.43
CA LEU A 144 2.27 -12.08 8.72
C LEU A 144 3.31 -12.74 9.62
N GLY A 145 3.92 -13.83 9.14
CA GLY A 145 4.98 -14.54 9.87
C GLY A 145 6.26 -13.73 10.01
N GLU A 146 6.49 -12.80 9.09
CA GLU A 146 7.67 -11.93 9.05
C GLU A 146 7.27 -10.46 8.88
N PRO A 147 8.11 -9.51 9.31
CA PRO A 147 7.87 -8.09 9.07
C PRO A 147 7.70 -7.74 7.60
N GLY A 148 6.95 -6.70 7.34
CA GLY A 148 6.65 -6.17 6.03
C GLY A 148 5.19 -5.81 5.88
N THR A 149 4.79 -5.57 4.62
CA THR A 149 3.43 -5.14 4.29
C THR A 149 2.89 -5.93 3.12
N GLU A 150 1.62 -6.29 3.19
CA GLU A 150 0.87 -6.89 2.09
C GLU A 150 -0.32 -6.00 1.75
N VAL A 151 -0.35 -5.49 0.53
CA VAL A 151 -1.48 -4.74 -0.02
C VAL A 151 -2.34 -5.69 -0.84
N VAL A 152 -3.63 -5.74 -0.57
CA VAL A 152 -4.59 -6.58 -1.27
C VAL A 152 -5.62 -5.69 -1.96
N LEU A 153 -5.76 -5.87 -3.27
CA LEU A 153 -6.72 -5.16 -4.11
C LEU A 153 -7.64 -6.18 -4.77
N GLU A 154 -8.94 -5.97 -4.66
CA GLU A 154 -9.93 -6.69 -5.47
C GLU A 154 -10.39 -5.78 -6.59
N ALA A 155 -9.93 -6.06 -7.81
CA ALA A 155 -10.20 -5.22 -8.96
C ALA A 155 -11.66 -5.27 -9.41
N HIS A 156 -12.12 -4.22 -10.07
CA HIS A 156 -13.42 -4.17 -10.72
C HIS A 156 -13.57 -5.32 -11.73
N PRO A 157 -14.78 -5.84 -11.94
CA PRO A 157 -14.99 -6.84 -12.98
C PRO A 157 -14.53 -6.33 -14.35
N GLY A 158 -13.74 -7.13 -15.07
CA GLY A 158 -13.23 -6.77 -16.39
C GLY A 158 -12.10 -5.73 -16.40
N GLU A 159 -11.47 -5.47 -15.26
CA GLU A 159 -10.36 -4.51 -15.14
C GLU A 159 -9.13 -5.01 -15.91
N PRO A 160 -8.68 -4.30 -16.99
CA PRO A 160 -7.54 -4.77 -17.79
C PRO A 160 -6.18 -4.60 -17.11
N TRP A 161 -6.08 -3.70 -16.12
CA TRP A 161 -4.82 -3.37 -15.43
C TRP A 161 -4.40 -4.39 -14.38
N ILE A 162 -5.19 -5.44 -14.17
CA ILE A 162 -4.86 -6.58 -13.31
C ILE A 162 -4.50 -7.84 -14.11
N ASP A 163 -4.59 -7.78 -15.43
CA ASP A 163 -4.16 -8.87 -16.29
C ASP A 163 -2.70 -9.23 -16.03
N PRO A 164 -2.35 -10.53 -15.82
CA PRO A 164 -0.99 -10.93 -15.43
C PRO A 164 0.10 -10.47 -16.40
N ASP A 165 -0.13 -10.50 -17.69
CA ASP A 165 0.85 -10.07 -18.69
C ASP A 165 1.02 -8.55 -18.68
N THR A 166 -0.08 -7.81 -18.52
CA THR A 166 -0.07 -6.35 -18.35
C THR A 166 0.70 -5.95 -17.08
N VAL A 167 0.43 -6.60 -15.97
CA VAL A 167 1.12 -6.31 -14.71
C VAL A 167 2.61 -6.64 -14.81
N ARG A 168 2.97 -7.75 -15.44
CA ARG A 168 4.39 -8.11 -15.67
C ARG A 168 5.10 -7.04 -16.50
N ALA A 169 4.48 -6.58 -17.58
CA ALA A 169 5.05 -5.53 -18.41
C ALA A 169 5.25 -4.21 -17.64
N LEU A 170 4.30 -3.85 -16.78
CA LEU A 170 4.42 -2.68 -15.92
C LEU A 170 5.54 -2.82 -14.88
N VAL A 171 5.67 -4.01 -14.27
CA VAL A 171 6.77 -4.28 -13.32
C VAL A 171 8.12 -4.16 -14.02
N ASP A 172 8.28 -4.72 -15.21
CA ASP A 172 9.51 -4.64 -15.99
C ASP A 172 9.84 -3.19 -16.37
N GLU A 173 8.83 -2.40 -16.75
CA GLU A 173 8.99 -0.97 -17.07
C GLU A 173 9.48 -0.17 -15.86
N PHE A 174 8.84 -0.34 -14.71
CA PHE A 174 9.15 0.45 -13.51
C PHE A 174 10.36 -0.05 -12.72
N ALA A 175 10.70 -1.33 -12.81
CA ALA A 175 11.89 -1.89 -12.17
C ALA A 175 13.20 -1.57 -12.95
N SER A 176 13.08 -1.07 -14.18
CA SER A 176 14.22 -0.71 -15.04
C SER A 176 14.65 0.76 -14.87
N LEU A 177 13.96 1.52 -14.02
CA LEU A 177 14.23 2.92 -13.70
C LEU A 177 15.02 3.04 -12.40
#